data_36c8c6d3013bda5501122f4b840d73f5
#
_entry.id   36c8c6d3013bda5501122f4b840d73f5
#
_cell.length_a   1.000
_cell.length_b   1.000
_cell.length_c   1.000
_cell.angle_alpha   90.00
_cell.angle_beta   90.00
_cell.angle_gamma   90.00
#
_symmetry.space_group_name_H-M   'P 1'
#
loop_
_entity.id
_entity.type
_entity.pdbx_description
1 polymer ?
#
loop_
_entity_poly.entity_id
_entity_poly.type
_entity_poly.pdbx_seq_one_letter_code
_entity_poly.pdbx_strand_id
1 'polypeptide(L)'
;MVPMKIVSGTYGGRPLKTLEGKITRPTSDKVRGAMFNMIGPYFDGGRVLDLYAGSGGLSIEAVSRGMSEAVLVERDRRAQEILAANIAMTKEKERFQLLKMEAKQALGLLTGTFDLVFLDPPYAKEEIVRDIETLCERQLLSENIMIVCETDKHVELPEEIGQVGIWKEKIYGISKVTVYVR
;
A
#
# COMPACT_ATOMS: atom_id res chain seq x y z
N MET A 1 -21.59 -7.79 8.15
CA MET A 1 -20.21 -7.45 7.75
C MET A 1 -19.75 -8.39 6.65
N VAL A 2 -19.31 -7.86 5.55
CA VAL A 2 -18.78 -8.68 4.46
C VAL A 2 -17.35 -9.07 4.80
N PRO A 3 -17.03 -10.36 4.90
CA PRO A 3 -15.65 -10.75 5.19
C PRO A 3 -14.74 -10.40 4.03
N MET A 4 -13.56 -9.88 4.34
CA MET A 4 -12.54 -9.57 3.33
C MET A 4 -11.65 -10.78 3.10
N LYS A 5 -11.14 -10.88 1.89
CA LYS A 5 -10.23 -11.97 1.51
C LYS A 5 -9.25 -11.49 0.45
N ILE A 6 -8.14 -12.22 0.30
CA ILE A 6 -7.23 -12.01 -0.81
C ILE A 6 -7.94 -12.42 -2.10
N VAL A 7 -7.90 -11.56 -3.09
CA VAL A 7 -8.65 -11.75 -4.33
C VAL A 7 -7.99 -12.77 -5.25
N SER A 8 -6.67 -12.69 -5.42
CA SER A 8 -5.98 -13.52 -6.41
C SER A 8 -4.55 -13.84 -5.98
N GLY A 9 -3.92 -14.78 -6.67
CA GLY A 9 -2.54 -15.15 -6.46
C GLY A 9 -2.35 -16.29 -5.47
N THR A 10 -1.13 -16.41 -4.94
CA THR A 10 -0.72 -17.53 -4.07
C THR A 10 -1.61 -17.67 -2.83
N TYR A 11 -2.06 -16.54 -2.26
CA TYR A 11 -2.92 -16.54 -1.07
C TYR A 11 -4.39 -16.33 -1.42
N GLY A 12 -4.75 -16.40 -2.69
CA GLY A 12 -6.12 -16.15 -3.15
C GLY A 12 -7.17 -16.92 -2.38
N GLY A 13 -8.25 -16.25 -1.98
CA GLY A 13 -9.35 -16.83 -1.23
C GLY A 13 -9.14 -16.89 0.28
N ARG A 14 -7.94 -16.65 0.78
CA ARG A 14 -7.68 -16.68 2.22
C ARG A 14 -8.28 -15.45 2.91
N PRO A 15 -8.88 -15.62 4.11
CA PRO A 15 -9.55 -14.52 4.78
C PRO A 15 -8.59 -13.48 5.36
N LEU A 16 -9.02 -12.22 5.34
CA LEU A 16 -8.29 -11.11 5.95
C LEU A 16 -9.10 -10.57 7.13
N LYS A 17 -8.45 -10.36 8.25
CA LYS A 17 -9.04 -9.66 9.39
C LYS A 17 -9.01 -8.16 9.13
N THR A 18 -10.04 -7.46 9.60
CA THR A 18 -10.16 -6.01 9.46
C THR A 18 -10.41 -5.38 10.81
N LEU A 19 -10.14 -4.06 10.90
CA LEU A 19 -10.45 -3.28 12.09
C LEU A 19 -11.95 -3.02 12.14
N GLU A 20 -12.61 -3.47 13.20
CA GLU A 20 -14.04 -3.27 13.36
C GLU A 20 -14.39 -1.87 13.86
N GLY A 21 -15.55 -1.38 13.42
CA GLY A 21 -16.16 -0.17 13.94
C GLY A 21 -15.36 1.09 13.72
N LYS A 22 -14.57 1.17 12.68
CA LYS A 22 -13.68 2.29 12.47
C LYS A 22 -14.01 3.16 11.30
N ILE A 23 -13.54 4.39 11.44
CA ILE A 23 -13.61 5.47 10.47
C ILE A 23 -12.89 5.09 9.17
N THR A 24 -11.81 4.34 9.29
CA THR A 24 -11.06 3.88 8.14
C THR A 24 -11.86 2.80 7.41
N ARG A 25 -12.24 3.11 6.18
CA ARG A 25 -12.86 2.13 5.32
C ARG A 25 -11.81 1.20 4.76
N PRO A 26 -11.91 -0.11 5.02
CA PRO A 26 -11.05 -1.03 4.31
C PRO A 26 -11.42 -0.99 2.82
N THR A 27 -10.42 -1.02 1.97
CA THR A 27 -10.63 -1.16 0.54
C THR A 27 -11.34 -2.49 0.30
N SER A 28 -12.53 -2.45 -0.29
CA SER A 28 -13.31 -3.66 -0.53
C SER A 28 -12.58 -4.60 -1.48
N ASP A 29 -12.93 -5.89 -1.44
CA ASP A 29 -12.35 -6.88 -2.36
C ASP A 29 -12.51 -6.45 -3.81
N LYS A 30 -13.68 -5.92 -4.16
CA LYS A 30 -13.97 -5.47 -5.53
C LYS A 30 -13.06 -4.31 -5.94
N VAL A 31 -12.92 -3.31 -5.09
CA VAL A 31 -12.08 -2.14 -5.39
C VAL A 31 -10.61 -2.53 -5.43
N ARG A 32 -10.17 -3.38 -4.48
CA ARG A 32 -8.79 -3.87 -4.46
C ARG A 32 -8.48 -4.66 -5.72
N GLY A 33 -9.39 -5.55 -6.14
CA GLY A 33 -9.23 -6.29 -7.40
C GLY A 33 -9.12 -5.38 -8.61
N ALA A 34 -9.96 -4.36 -8.68
CA ALA A 34 -9.93 -3.40 -9.79
C ALA A 34 -8.63 -2.58 -9.78
N MET A 35 -8.16 -2.18 -8.60
CA MET A 35 -6.88 -1.47 -8.45
C MET A 35 -5.72 -2.31 -8.97
N PHE A 36 -5.64 -3.58 -8.57
CA PHE A 36 -4.58 -4.46 -9.03
C PHE A 36 -4.68 -4.80 -10.51
N ASN A 37 -5.88 -4.86 -11.08
CA ASN A 37 -6.01 -4.99 -12.52
C ASN A 37 -5.41 -3.79 -13.26
N MET A 38 -5.50 -2.61 -12.68
CA MET A 38 -4.93 -1.40 -13.26
C MET A 38 -3.41 -1.38 -13.18
N ILE A 39 -2.82 -1.82 -12.07
CA ILE A 39 -1.37 -1.74 -11.85
C ILE A 39 -0.62 -3.04 -12.12
N GLY A 40 -1.33 -4.15 -12.32
CA GLY A 40 -0.74 -5.46 -12.55
C GLY A 40 -1.37 -6.14 -13.76
N PRO A 41 -2.20 -7.16 -13.58
CA PRO A 41 -2.71 -7.71 -12.31
C PRO A 41 -1.72 -8.59 -11.53
N TYR A 42 -0.63 -9.02 -12.17
CA TYR A 42 0.39 -9.87 -11.55
C TYR A 42 1.77 -9.26 -11.73
N PHE A 43 2.70 -9.64 -10.87
CA PHE A 43 4.06 -9.09 -10.84
C PHE A 43 5.07 -10.24 -10.93
N ASP A 44 6.27 -9.91 -11.38
CA ASP A 44 7.38 -10.86 -11.50
C ASP A 44 8.50 -10.43 -10.53
N GLY A 45 8.20 -10.54 -9.24
CA GLY A 45 9.12 -10.11 -8.20
C GLY A 45 9.02 -8.62 -7.90
N GLY A 46 9.88 -8.15 -7.03
CA GLY A 46 9.92 -6.76 -6.62
C GLY A 46 9.62 -6.57 -5.14
N ARG A 47 9.86 -5.35 -4.65
CA ARG A 47 9.77 -5.01 -3.23
C ARG A 47 8.68 -3.96 -3.01
N VAL A 48 7.78 -4.24 -2.07
CA VAL A 48 6.64 -3.37 -1.73
C VAL A 48 6.93 -2.58 -0.47
N LEU A 49 6.52 -1.31 -0.46
CA LEU A 49 6.48 -0.48 0.75
C LEU A 49 5.06 0.01 0.97
N ASP A 50 4.55 -0.21 2.16
CA ASP A 50 3.24 0.28 2.58
C ASP A 50 3.42 1.13 3.83
N LEU A 51 3.38 2.46 3.68
CA LEU A 51 3.67 3.39 4.77
C LEU A 51 2.51 3.57 5.75
N TYR A 52 1.33 3.13 5.40
CA TYR A 52 0.11 3.25 6.22
C TYR A 52 -0.66 1.94 6.10
N ALA A 53 -0.04 0.86 6.59
CA ALA A 53 -0.43 -0.49 6.22
C ALA A 53 -1.82 -0.93 6.71
N GLY A 54 -2.26 -0.43 7.86
CA GLY A 54 -3.54 -0.84 8.42
C GLY A 54 -3.60 -2.34 8.64
N SER A 55 -4.58 -2.99 8.02
CA SER A 55 -4.73 -4.45 8.10
C SER A 55 -3.76 -5.22 7.20
N GLY A 56 -3.05 -4.52 6.30
CA GLY A 56 -2.10 -5.13 5.37
C GLY A 56 -2.70 -5.67 4.08
N GLY A 57 -3.98 -5.41 3.84
CA GLY A 57 -4.67 -5.97 2.68
C GLY A 57 -4.01 -5.68 1.34
N LEU A 58 -3.53 -4.46 1.12
CA LEU A 58 -2.89 -4.08 -0.14
C LEU A 58 -1.55 -4.78 -0.33
N SER A 59 -0.69 -4.76 0.68
CA SER A 59 0.64 -5.36 0.56
C SER A 59 0.59 -6.88 0.50
N ILE A 60 -0.30 -7.51 1.26
CA ILE A 60 -0.45 -8.96 1.21
C ILE A 60 -1.00 -9.38 -0.17
N GLU A 61 -1.95 -8.61 -0.71
CA GLU A 61 -2.44 -8.85 -2.07
C GLU A 61 -1.31 -8.73 -3.10
N ALA A 62 -0.46 -7.72 -2.97
CA ALA A 62 0.66 -7.50 -3.89
C ALA A 62 1.64 -8.69 -3.87
N VAL A 63 2.00 -9.17 -2.68
CA VAL A 63 2.89 -10.34 -2.56
C VAL A 63 2.18 -11.59 -3.09
N SER A 64 0.89 -11.75 -2.82
CA SER A 64 0.09 -12.85 -3.35
C SER A 64 0.13 -12.89 -4.89
N ARG A 65 0.20 -11.72 -5.51
CA ARG A 65 0.19 -11.59 -6.98
C ARG A 65 1.59 -11.58 -7.60
N GLY A 66 2.64 -11.81 -6.82
CA GLY A 66 3.97 -12.01 -7.37
C GLY A 66 5.08 -11.10 -6.87
N MET A 67 4.78 -10.08 -6.05
CA MET A 67 5.84 -9.32 -5.41
C MET A 67 6.62 -10.24 -4.46
N SER A 68 7.92 -10.02 -4.33
CA SER A 68 8.79 -10.90 -3.56
C SER A 68 8.67 -10.71 -2.06
N GLU A 69 8.58 -9.45 -1.64
CA GLU A 69 8.54 -9.11 -0.22
C GLU A 69 7.89 -7.74 -0.01
N ALA A 70 7.48 -7.48 1.22
CA ALA A 70 6.85 -6.22 1.58
C ALA A 70 7.37 -5.71 2.92
N VAL A 71 7.56 -4.39 3.00
CA VAL A 71 7.78 -3.67 4.25
C VAL A 71 6.50 -2.92 4.56
N LEU A 72 5.93 -3.18 5.73
CA LEU A 72 4.65 -2.61 6.15
C LEU A 72 4.88 -1.78 7.40
N VAL A 73 4.50 -0.51 7.32
CA VAL A 73 4.65 0.43 8.43
C VAL A 73 3.28 0.70 9.02
N GLU A 74 3.15 0.55 10.32
CA GLU A 74 1.91 0.82 11.03
C GLU A 74 2.20 1.33 12.43
N ARG A 75 1.66 2.49 12.79
CA ARG A 75 1.86 3.10 14.10
C ARG A 75 0.81 2.71 15.13
N ASP A 76 -0.39 2.38 14.70
CA ASP A 76 -1.48 2.06 15.61
C ASP A 76 -1.36 0.65 16.15
N ARG A 77 -1.33 0.52 17.47
CA ARG A 77 -1.11 -0.77 18.13
C ARG A 77 -2.16 -1.81 17.78
N ARG A 78 -3.41 -1.40 17.72
CA ARG A 78 -4.53 -2.30 17.41
C ARG A 78 -4.45 -2.80 15.97
N ALA A 79 -4.11 -1.91 15.05
CA ALA A 79 -3.90 -2.28 13.65
C ALA A 79 -2.69 -3.20 13.50
N GLN A 80 -1.62 -2.98 14.27
CA GLN A 80 -0.45 -3.86 14.26
C GLN A 80 -0.80 -5.31 14.61
N GLU A 81 -1.70 -5.50 15.58
CA GLU A 81 -2.12 -6.85 15.97
C GLU A 81 -2.87 -7.55 14.84
N ILE A 82 -3.76 -6.83 14.17
CA ILE A 82 -4.51 -7.36 13.03
C ILE A 82 -3.58 -7.65 11.86
N LEU A 83 -2.68 -6.73 11.58
CA LEU A 83 -1.67 -6.88 10.53
C LEU A 83 -0.80 -8.11 10.79
N ALA A 84 -0.32 -8.30 12.01
CA ALA A 84 0.48 -9.47 12.37
C ALA A 84 -0.30 -10.78 12.15
N ALA A 85 -1.58 -10.80 12.49
CA ALA A 85 -2.43 -11.96 12.28
C ALA A 85 -2.61 -12.25 10.77
N ASN A 86 -2.77 -11.20 9.96
CA ASN A 86 -2.91 -11.36 8.52
C ASN A 86 -1.61 -11.84 7.87
N ILE A 87 -0.46 -11.35 8.35
CA ILE A 87 0.84 -11.85 7.90
C ILE A 87 0.99 -13.33 8.26
N ALA A 88 0.60 -13.71 9.48
CA ALA A 88 0.68 -15.10 9.90
C ALA A 88 -0.21 -16.03 9.04
N MET A 89 -1.34 -15.53 8.58
CA MET A 89 -2.26 -16.27 7.71
C MET A 89 -1.60 -16.68 6.40
N THR A 90 -0.63 -15.91 5.91
CA THR A 90 0.08 -16.24 4.67
C THR A 90 0.98 -17.47 4.80
N LYS A 91 1.39 -17.80 6.03
CA LYS A 91 2.35 -18.86 6.33
C LYS A 91 3.73 -18.65 5.68
N GLU A 92 4.00 -17.39 5.31
CA GLU A 92 5.27 -16.97 4.71
C GLU A 92 5.75 -15.67 5.37
N LYS A 93 5.82 -15.65 6.70
CA LYS A 93 6.19 -14.46 7.48
C LYS A 93 7.48 -13.80 7.02
N GLU A 94 8.42 -14.59 6.54
CA GLU A 94 9.74 -14.11 6.09
C GLU A 94 9.65 -13.14 4.91
N ARG A 95 8.53 -13.11 4.22
CA ARG A 95 8.32 -12.17 3.11
C ARG A 95 7.83 -10.81 3.57
N PHE A 96 7.48 -10.66 4.86
CA PHE A 96 6.85 -9.45 5.37
C PHE A 96 7.63 -8.91 6.56
N GLN A 97 8.02 -7.64 6.46
CA GLN A 97 8.67 -6.94 7.58
C GLN A 97 7.71 -5.89 8.12
N LEU A 98 7.28 -6.05 9.37
CA LEU A 98 6.41 -5.09 10.04
C LEU A 98 7.24 -4.10 10.86
N LEU A 99 7.13 -2.81 10.53
CA LEU A 99 7.76 -1.74 11.27
C LEU A 99 6.70 -1.02 12.11
N LYS A 100 6.79 -1.14 13.43
CA LYS A 100 5.85 -0.57 14.40
C LYS A 100 6.28 0.86 14.72
N MET A 101 6.01 1.78 13.83
CA MET A 101 6.44 3.18 13.96
C MET A 101 5.64 4.06 13.01
N GLU A 102 5.87 5.36 13.07
CA GLU A 102 5.26 6.31 12.14
C GLU A 102 5.97 6.28 10.78
N ALA A 103 5.23 6.64 9.74
CA ALA A 103 5.75 6.66 8.37
C ALA A 103 7.02 7.52 8.25
N LYS A 104 7.01 8.71 8.85
CA LYS A 104 8.16 9.63 8.81
C LYS A 104 9.41 8.99 9.41
N GLN A 105 9.26 8.30 10.53
CA GLN A 105 10.37 7.60 11.18
C GLN A 105 10.90 6.46 10.30
N ALA A 106 9.99 5.68 9.73
CA ALA A 106 10.35 4.57 8.84
C ALA A 106 11.13 5.06 7.62
N LEU A 107 10.69 6.17 7.01
CA LEU A 107 11.38 6.75 5.86
C LEU A 107 12.82 7.13 6.17
N GLY A 108 13.12 7.47 7.42
CA GLY A 108 14.49 7.76 7.86
C GLY A 108 15.36 6.53 8.04
N LEU A 109 14.78 5.35 8.17
CA LEU A 109 15.49 4.10 8.45
C LEU A 109 15.60 3.17 7.24
N LEU A 110 14.71 3.30 6.28
CA LEU A 110 14.65 2.39 5.13
C LEU A 110 15.86 2.53 4.22
N THR A 111 16.26 1.43 3.61
CA THR A 111 17.35 1.37 2.64
C THR A 111 16.94 0.51 1.45
N GLY A 112 17.71 0.60 0.37
CA GLY A 112 17.40 -0.11 -0.86
C GLY A 112 16.30 0.60 -1.65
N THR A 113 15.78 -0.06 -2.66
CA THR A 113 14.74 0.51 -3.51
C THR A 113 13.47 -0.29 -3.47
N PHE A 114 12.36 0.39 -3.73
CA PHE A 114 11.03 -0.21 -3.79
C PHE A 114 10.47 -0.09 -5.20
N ASP A 115 9.71 -1.08 -5.60
CA ASP A 115 9.10 -1.17 -6.92
C ASP A 115 7.61 -0.82 -6.90
N LEU A 116 6.99 -0.90 -5.73
CA LEU A 116 5.59 -0.57 -5.52
C LEU A 116 5.45 0.05 -4.13
N VAL A 117 4.84 1.23 -4.07
CA VAL A 117 4.61 1.94 -2.81
C VAL A 117 3.12 2.27 -2.70
N PHE A 118 2.52 1.97 -1.54
CA PHE A 118 1.15 2.35 -1.22
C PHE A 118 1.14 3.48 -0.21
N LEU A 119 0.34 4.52 -0.48
CA LEU A 119 0.18 5.67 0.39
C LEU A 119 -1.31 5.96 0.61
N ASP A 120 -1.75 5.80 1.86
CA ASP A 120 -3.12 6.10 2.27
C ASP A 120 -3.12 6.80 3.63
N PRO A 121 -2.50 8.00 3.72
CA PRO A 121 -2.37 8.72 4.99
C PRO A 121 -3.65 9.42 5.40
N PRO A 122 -3.83 9.70 6.73
CA PRO A 122 -5.03 10.42 7.22
C PRO A 122 -5.17 11.85 6.68
N TYR A 123 -4.07 12.54 6.44
CA TYR A 123 -4.06 13.91 5.88
C TYR A 123 -3.42 13.86 4.49
N ALA A 124 -4.23 13.40 3.54
CA ALA A 124 -3.73 12.89 2.27
C ALA A 124 -2.78 13.81 1.51
N LYS A 125 -3.20 15.05 1.20
CA LYS A 125 -2.42 15.87 0.28
C LYS A 125 -1.01 16.21 0.78
N GLU A 126 -0.93 16.77 1.97
CA GLU A 126 0.36 17.21 2.53
C GLU A 126 1.28 16.03 2.80
N GLU A 127 0.73 14.95 3.35
CA GLU A 127 1.54 13.78 3.69
C GLU A 127 2.01 13.03 2.46
N ILE A 128 1.17 12.87 1.45
CA ILE A 128 1.55 12.19 0.21
C ILE A 128 2.68 12.95 -0.50
N VAL A 129 2.53 14.27 -0.64
CA VAL A 129 3.57 15.09 -1.27
C VAL A 129 4.89 14.96 -0.53
N ARG A 130 4.86 15.10 0.79
CA ARG A 130 6.07 15.02 1.62
C ARG A 130 6.69 13.62 1.57
N ASP A 131 5.87 12.58 1.63
CA ASP A 131 6.38 11.21 1.58
C ASP A 131 7.06 10.92 0.24
N ILE A 132 6.44 11.32 -0.87
CA ILE A 132 7.03 11.13 -2.19
C ILE A 132 8.31 11.92 -2.34
N GLU A 133 8.33 13.17 -1.88
CA GLU A 133 9.56 13.98 -1.90
C GLU A 133 10.68 13.28 -1.14
N THR A 134 10.40 12.77 0.06
CA THR A 134 11.38 12.06 0.86
C THR A 134 11.86 10.78 0.18
N LEU A 135 10.93 10.01 -0.40
CA LEU A 135 11.29 8.80 -1.14
C LEU A 135 12.25 9.12 -2.31
N CYS A 136 11.98 10.21 -3.03
CA CYS A 136 12.85 10.65 -4.11
C CYS A 136 14.22 11.09 -3.60
N GLU A 137 14.24 11.95 -2.58
CA GLU A 137 15.49 12.48 -1.99
C GLU A 137 16.39 11.39 -1.45
N ARG A 138 15.81 10.38 -0.81
CA ARG A 138 16.56 9.27 -0.22
C ARG A 138 16.85 8.15 -1.20
N GLN A 139 16.46 8.31 -2.47
CA GLN A 139 16.71 7.35 -3.52
C GLN A 139 16.16 5.95 -3.20
N LEU A 140 14.93 5.93 -2.68
CA LEU A 140 14.25 4.68 -2.29
C LEU A 140 13.35 4.12 -3.39
N LEU A 141 13.29 4.76 -4.54
CA LEU A 141 12.42 4.36 -5.65
C LEU A 141 13.21 3.72 -6.79
N SER A 142 12.80 2.55 -7.23
CA SER A 142 13.41 1.89 -8.39
C SER A 142 13.02 2.62 -9.68
N GLU A 143 13.67 2.25 -10.79
CA GLU A 143 13.36 2.84 -12.08
C GLU A 143 11.94 2.51 -12.55
N ASN A 144 11.42 1.36 -12.15
CA ASN A 144 10.09 0.89 -12.53
C ASN A 144 9.02 1.17 -11.48
N ILE A 145 9.27 2.12 -10.60
CA ILE A 145 8.39 2.43 -9.47
C ILE A 145 6.95 2.75 -9.91
N MET A 146 6.01 2.22 -9.15
CA MET A 146 4.63 2.68 -9.14
C MET A 146 4.28 3.08 -7.71
N ILE A 147 3.81 4.31 -7.54
CA ILE A 147 3.33 4.79 -6.25
C ILE A 147 1.81 4.92 -6.34
N VAL A 148 1.10 4.16 -5.53
CA VAL A 148 -0.35 4.09 -5.54
C VAL A 148 -0.88 4.86 -4.33
N CYS A 149 -1.58 5.95 -4.60
CA CYS A 149 -2.13 6.82 -3.57
C CYS A 149 -3.65 6.68 -3.54
N GLU A 150 -4.22 6.41 -2.36
CA GLU A 150 -5.65 6.39 -2.18
C GLU A 150 -6.07 7.62 -1.37
N THR A 151 -7.05 8.38 -1.88
CA THR A 151 -7.56 9.60 -1.25
C THR A 151 -9.07 9.67 -1.39
N ASP A 152 -9.69 10.64 -0.71
CA ASP A 152 -11.04 11.04 -1.03
C ASP A 152 -11.05 11.58 -2.47
N LYS A 153 -12.16 11.37 -3.18
CA LYS A 153 -12.24 11.74 -4.61
C LYS A 153 -12.06 13.22 -4.87
N HIS A 154 -12.25 14.08 -3.87
CA HIS A 154 -12.13 15.53 -4.01
C HIS A 154 -10.70 16.03 -3.79
N VAL A 155 -9.80 15.19 -3.33
CA VAL A 155 -8.40 15.57 -3.12
C VAL A 155 -7.70 15.65 -4.48
N GLU A 156 -7.11 16.80 -4.77
CA GLU A 156 -6.29 16.98 -5.98
C GLU A 156 -4.83 16.93 -5.61
N LEU A 157 -4.12 15.98 -6.20
CA LEU A 157 -2.68 15.81 -6.01
C LEU A 157 -1.93 16.48 -7.16
N PRO A 158 -0.69 16.98 -6.91
CA PRO A 158 0.12 17.57 -7.97
C PRO A 158 0.39 16.57 -9.10
N GLU A 159 0.44 17.07 -10.33
CA GLU A 159 0.74 16.21 -11.49
C GLU A 159 2.15 15.65 -11.43
N GLU A 160 3.08 16.40 -10.85
CA GLU A 160 4.46 15.97 -10.70
C GLU A 160 4.94 16.23 -9.28
N ILE A 161 5.69 15.28 -8.72
CA ILE A 161 6.34 15.41 -7.42
C ILE A 161 7.74 14.82 -7.56
N GLY A 162 8.77 15.66 -7.42
CA GLY A 162 10.15 15.19 -7.59
C GLY A 162 10.35 14.56 -8.96
N GLN A 163 10.73 13.30 -8.99
CA GLN A 163 11.06 12.56 -10.22
C GLN A 163 9.89 11.77 -10.78
N VAL A 164 8.71 11.86 -10.17
CA VAL A 164 7.55 11.06 -10.59
C VAL A 164 6.40 11.96 -11.02
N GLY A 165 5.56 11.45 -11.91
CA GLY A 165 4.38 12.14 -12.38
C GLY A 165 3.19 11.20 -12.44
N ILE A 166 1.98 11.77 -12.48
CA ILE A 166 0.74 11.00 -12.55
C ILE A 166 0.68 10.25 -13.88
N TRP A 167 0.47 8.94 -13.78
CA TRP A 167 0.24 8.07 -14.91
C TRP A 167 -1.24 7.80 -15.13
N LYS A 168 -1.96 7.50 -14.03
CA LYS A 168 -3.41 7.22 -14.09
C LYS A 168 -4.09 7.69 -12.81
N GLU A 169 -5.35 8.07 -12.95
CA GLU A 169 -6.27 8.34 -11.85
C GLU A 169 -7.58 7.64 -12.12
N LYS A 170 -8.18 7.06 -11.10
CA LYS A 170 -9.49 6.44 -11.23
C LYS A 170 -10.30 6.62 -9.95
N ILE A 171 -11.59 6.92 -10.12
CA ILE A 171 -12.52 7.09 -9.01
C ILE A 171 -13.29 5.80 -8.79
N TYR A 172 -13.32 5.36 -7.53
CA TYR A 172 -14.08 4.20 -7.07
C TYR A 172 -15.00 4.68 -5.95
N GLY A 173 -16.28 4.96 -6.27
CA GLY A 173 -17.21 5.50 -5.29
C GLY A 173 -16.76 6.86 -4.77
N ILE A 174 -16.46 6.97 -3.48
CA ILE A 174 -15.99 8.21 -2.86
C ILE A 174 -14.47 8.27 -2.76
N SER A 175 -13.79 7.24 -3.19
CA SER A 175 -12.32 7.16 -3.18
C SER A 175 -11.74 7.39 -4.56
N LYS A 176 -10.52 7.90 -4.57
CA LYS A 176 -9.76 8.08 -5.80
C LYS A 176 -8.39 7.41 -5.64
N VAL A 177 -8.00 6.69 -6.65
CA VAL A 177 -6.66 6.08 -6.74
C VAL A 177 -5.84 6.83 -7.76
N THR A 178 -4.71 7.35 -7.34
CA THR A 178 -3.76 8.08 -8.20
C THR A 178 -2.46 7.28 -8.24
N VAL A 179 -1.97 7.01 -9.45
CA VAL A 179 -0.73 6.24 -9.63
C VAL A 179 0.34 7.15 -10.23
N TYR A 180 1.46 7.26 -9.51
CA TYR A 180 2.64 7.98 -9.97
C TYR A 180 3.67 6.99 -10.51
N VAL A 181 4.35 7.38 -11.57
CA VAL A 181 5.48 6.62 -12.16
C VAL A 181 6.61 7.60 -12.51
N ARG A 182 7.82 7.06 -12.80
CA ARG A 182 8.90 7.91 -13.30
C ARG A 182 8.60 8.44 -14.68
#